data_08cffa2bd3943363d36f63d3b725f85a
#
_entry.id   08cffa2bd3943363d36f63d3b725f85a
#
_cell.length_a   1.000
_cell.length_b   1.000
_cell.length_c   1.000
_cell.angle_alpha   90.00
_cell.angle_beta   90.00
_cell.angle_gamma   90.00
#
_symmetry.space_group_name_H-M   'P 1'
#
loop_
_entity.id
_entity.type
_entity.pdbx_description
1 polymer ?
#
loop_
_entity_poly.entity_id
_entity_poly.type
_entity_poly.pdbx_seq_one_letter_code
_entity_poly.pdbx_strand_id
1 'polypeptide(L)'
;VLELGQHSLHFVYAPMVHWPEVMMTYEATEKILFAADGFGKFGALDAEEEWADEARRYYIGIVGKYGPQVQAVLKKAAGLDIQTICSLHGPVLKENLGFYLEKYDKWSSYQPEESGVVIAYASVYGNTRNAAEYLADVLQEKGQKTVLYDLARCDKAKAVADAFRYDRLVLAGITYNGDLFPCMRSFIEGLTERNYQNRKVAIIENGTWAPMAGKLILGMFEKSKNLTFTETTVSIKSAMNAQNKDEIGKLAEELC
;
A
#
# COMPACT_ATOMS: atom_id res chain seq x y z
N VAL A 1 -23.60 -23.68 13.28
CA VAL A 1 -22.94 -25.00 13.11
C VAL A 1 -23.86 -25.89 12.31
N LEU A 2 -23.31 -26.67 11.40
CA LEU A 2 -24.02 -27.70 10.63
C LEU A 2 -23.27 -29.03 10.79
N GLU A 3 -23.95 -30.02 11.36
CA GLU A 3 -23.42 -31.36 11.55
C GLU A 3 -23.70 -32.22 10.31
N LEU A 4 -22.66 -32.82 9.75
CA LEU A 4 -22.71 -33.69 8.57
C LEU A 4 -22.20 -35.11 8.88
N GLY A 5 -22.54 -35.66 10.02
CA GLY A 5 -22.10 -36.98 10.49
C GLY A 5 -20.65 -36.94 10.99
N GLN A 6 -19.66 -37.22 10.14
CA GLN A 6 -18.26 -37.19 10.56
C GLN A 6 -17.63 -35.79 10.51
N HIS A 7 -18.29 -34.82 9.89
CA HIS A 7 -17.79 -33.45 9.70
C HIS A 7 -18.72 -32.45 10.37
N SER A 8 -18.14 -31.38 10.90
CA SER A 8 -18.87 -30.25 11.52
C SER A 8 -18.43 -28.95 10.91
N LEU A 9 -19.38 -28.19 10.32
CA LEU A 9 -19.12 -26.91 9.68
C LEU A 9 -19.52 -25.75 10.60
N HIS A 10 -18.58 -24.87 10.87
CA HIS A 10 -18.77 -23.64 11.62
C HIS A 10 -18.72 -22.44 10.66
N PHE A 11 -19.74 -21.61 10.71
CA PHE A 11 -19.84 -20.45 9.82
C PHE A 11 -19.33 -19.19 10.53
N VAL A 12 -18.40 -18.48 9.90
CA VAL A 12 -17.82 -17.22 10.37
C VAL A 12 -18.29 -16.10 9.47
N TYR A 13 -19.23 -15.30 9.94
CA TYR A 13 -19.71 -14.15 9.18
C TYR A 13 -18.62 -13.07 9.06
N ALA A 14 -18.28 -12.72 7.82
CA ALA A 14 -17.18 -11.83 7.44
C ALA A 14 -17.65 -10.69 6.52
N PRO A 15 -18.59 -9.84 6.97
CA PRO A 15 -19.22 -8.82 6.13
C PRO A 15 -18.18 -7.83 5.60
N MET A 16 -18.33 -7.44 4.33
CA MET A 16 -17.43 -6.53 3.61
C MET A 16 -16.00 -7.04 3.43
N VAL A 17 -15.77 -8.36 3.55
CA VAL A 17 -14.47 -8.99 3.26
C VAL A 17 -14.62 -10.01 2.10
N HIS A 18 -14.93 -9.60 0.80
CA HIS A 18 -15.13 -8.16 0.53
C HIS A 18 -16.60 -7.82 0.19
N TRP A 19 -17.50 -8.76 0.06
CA TRP A 19 -18.94 -8.55 -0.16
C TRP A 19 -19.69 -8.39 1.17
N PRO A 20 -20.86 -7.71 1.20
CA PRO A 20 -21.65 -7.52 2.42
C PRO A 20 -22.06 -8.81 3.11
N GLU A 21 -22.33 -9.86 2.33
CA GLU A 21 -22.85 -11.15 2.79
C GLU A 21 -21.80 -12.25 2.95
N VAL A 22 -20.51 -11.96 2.83
CA VAL A 22 -19.45 -12.98 2.90
C VAL A 22 -19.49 -13.74 4.21
N MET A 23 -19.41 -15.05 4.09
CA MET A 23 -19.30 -15.99 5.16
C MET A 23 -18.17 -16.98 4.86
N MET A 24 -17.23 -17.13 5.78
CA MET A 24 -16.21 -18.17 5.75
C MET A 24 -16.75 -19.43 6.41
N THR A 25 -16.28 -20.59 6.00
CA THR A 25 -16.67 -21.87 6.59
C THR A 25 -15.44 -22.56 7.16
N TYR A 26 -15.49 -22.89 8.44
CA TYR A 26 -14.48 -23.70 9.11
C TYR A 26 -14.99 -25.13 9.28
N GLU A 27 -14.30 -26.09 8.69
CA GLU A 27 -14.53 -27.50 8.89
C GLU A 27 -13.68 -27.98 10.08
N ALA A 28 -14.33 -28.37 11.16
CA ALA A 28 -13.69 -28.57 12.45
C ALA A 28 -12.98 -29.92 12.62
N THR A 29 -13.35 -30.96 11.83
CA THR A 29 -12.76 -32.30 11.89
C THR A 29 -11.37 -32.33 11.29
N GLU A 30 -11.21 -31.77 10.09
CA GLU A 30 -9.92 -31.68 9.36
C GLU A 30 -9.23 -30.32 9.54
N LYS A 31 -9.87 -29.39 10.30
CA LYS A 31 -9.33 -28.06 10.63
C LYS A 31 -9.04 -27.19 9.39
N ILE A 32 -9.96 -27.21 8.45
CA ILE A 32 -9.87 -26.49 7.18
C ILE A 32 -10.72 -25.22 7.24
N LEU A 33 -10.10 -24.08 6.93
CA LEU A 33 -10.81 -22.82 6.71
C LEU A 33 -11.03 -22.60 5.21
N PHE A 34 -12.27 -22.63 4.75
CA PHE A 34 -12.69 -22.12 3.45
C PHE A 34 -12.92 -20.61 3.57
N ALA A 35 -11.93 -19.84 3.13
CA ALA A 35 -11.81 -18.44 3.49
C ALA A 35 -12.48 -17.48 2.48
N ALA A 36 -13.32 -17.97 1.57
CA ALA A 36 -13.81 -17.21 0.42
C ALA A 36 -12.60 -16.59 -0.32
N ASP A 37 -12.60 -15.28 -0.55
CA ASP A 37 -11.45 -14.59 -1.18
C ASP A 37 -10.33 -14.25 -0.19
N GLY A 38 -10.54 -14.48 1.10
CA GLY A 38 -9.51 -14.26 2.12
C GLY A 38 -8.26 -15.11 1.87
N PHE A 39 -7.08 -14.51 2.02
CA PHE A 39 -5.76 -15.12 1.75
C PHE A 39 -5.49 -15.48 0.29
N GLY A 40 -6.36 -15.04 -0.64
CA GLY A 40 -6.15 -15.17 -2.07
C GLY A 40 -5.06 -14.25 -2.62
N LYS A 41 -4.59 -14.54 -3.82
CA LYS A 41 -3.65 -13.70 -4.57
C LYS A 41 -4.05 -13.60 -6.04
N PHE A 42 -3.55 -12.57 -6.73
CA PHE A 42 -3.60 -12.53 -8.19
C PHE A 42 -2.60 -13.52 -8.81
N GLY A 43 -2.75 -13.75 -10.10
CA GLY A 43 -1.87 -14.61 -10.88
C GLY A 43 -2.27 -16.09 -10.89
N ALA A 44 -1.74 -16.82 -11.86
CA ALA A 44 -1.94 -18.25 -12.00
C ALA A 44 -1.13 -19.02 -10.94
N LEU A 45 -1.53 -20.28 -10.67
CA LEU A 45 -0.85 -21.10 -9.65
C LEU A 45 0.57 -21.53 -10.06
N ASP A 46 0.86 -21.53 -11.34
CA ASP A 46 2.16 -21.86 -11.95
C ASP A 46 3.04 -20.61 -12.22
N ALA A 47 2.58 -19.42 -11.82
CA ALA A 47 3.39 -18.22 -11.93
C ALA A 47 4.48 -18.20 -10.83
N GLU A 48 5.72 -17.97 -11.24
CA GLU A 48 6.86 -17.81 -10.34
C GLU A 48 6.88 -16.40 -9.72
N GLU A 49 6.09 -16.22 -8.67
CA GLU A 49 5.98 -14.94 -7.95
C GLU A 49 5.75 -15.18 -6.46
N GLU A 50 6.26 -14.25 -5.65
CA GLU A 50 6.06 -14.26 -4.21
C GLU A 50 4.58 -14.05 -3.85
N TRP A 51 4.02 -14.95 -3.04
CA TRP A 51 2.62 -14.85 -2.60
C TRP A 51 2.30 -13.46 -2.01
N ALA A 52 3.19 -12.94 -1.17
CA ALA A 52 2.95 -11.69 -0.45
C ALA A 52 2.77 -10.48 -1.38
N ASP A 53 3.46 -10.42 -2.51
CA ASP A 53 3.39 -9.26 -3.41
C ASP A 53 2.05 -9.20 -4.13
N GLU A 54 1.58 -10.32 -4.68
CA GLU A 54 0.30 -10.38 -5.38
C GLU A 54 -0.90 -10.44 -4.44
N ALA A 55 -0.76 -11.07 -3.27
CA ALA A 55 -1.78 -11.04 -2.22
C ALA A 55 -1.95 -9.63 -1.63
N ARG A 56 -0.85 -8.87 -1.41
CA ARG A 56 -0.92 -7.46 -1.00
C ARG A 56 -1.62 -6.61 -2.05
N ARG A 57 -1.24 -6.77 -3.32
CA ARG A 57 -1.85 -6.03 -4.44
C ARG A 57 -3.36 -6.30 -4.52
N TYR A 58 -3.76 -7.57 -4.37
CA TYR A 58 -5.15 -7.99 -4.28
C TYR A 58 -5.85 -7.36 -3.07
N TYR A 59 -5.29 -7.57 -1.87
CA TYR A 59 -5.87 -7.10 -0.61
C TYR A 59 -6.06 -5.57 -0.61
N ILE A 60 -4.99 -4.81 -0.87
CA ILE A 60 -5.05 -3.34 -0.88
C ILE A 60 -5.99 -2.84 -1.98
N GLY A 61 -5.98 -3.48 -3.16
CA GLY A 61 -6.83 -3.11 -4.28
C GLY A 61 -8.33 -3.22 -3.98
N ILE A 62 -8.74 -4.28 -3.31
CA ILE A 62 -10.15 -4.67 -3.17
C ILE A 62 -10.65 -4.51 -1.73
N VAL A 63 -9.88 -4.93 -0.74
CA VAL A 63 -10.28 -4.99 0.68
C VAL A 63 -9.74 -3.81 1.49
N GLY A 64 -8.74 -3.08 0.98
CA GLY A 64 -7.94 -2.12 1.74
C GLY A 64 -8.72 -1.13 2.62
N LYS A 65 -9.87 -0.62 2.16
CA LYS A 65 -10.69 0.31 2.98
C LYS A 65 -11.44 -0.37 4.14
N TYR A 66 -11.53 -1.70 4.14
CA TYR A 66 -12.30 -2.50 5.11
C TYR A 66 -11.41 -3.13 6.21
N GLY A 67 -10.26 -2.55 6.51
CA GLY A 67 -9.33 -3.03 7.54
C GLY A 67 -10.00 -3.38 8.88
N PRO A 68 -10.87 -2.53 9.47
CA PRO A 68 -11.57 -2.85 10.72
C PRO A 68 -12.43 -4.12 10.64
N GLN A 69 -13.06 -4.37 9.49
CA GLN A 69 -13.86 -5.58 9.28
C GLN A 69 -12.97 -6.82 9.22
N VAL A 70 -11.82 -6.74 8.54
CA VAL A 70 -10.82 -7.82 8.51
C VAL A 70 -10.27 -8.10 9.91
N GLN A 71 -9.92 -7.07 10.69
CA GLN A 71 -9.50 -7.21 12.09
C GLN A 71 -10.55 -7.94 12.93
N ALA A 72 -11.84 -7.63 12.75
CA ALA A 72 -12.92 -8.31 13.45
C ALA A 72 -13.02 -9.79 13.05
N VAL A 73 -12.79 -10.13 11.78
CA VAL A 73 -12.77 -11.53 11.30
C VAL A 73 -11.56 -12.29 11.87
N LEU A 74 -10.36 -11.69 11.82
CA LEU A 74 -9.15 -12.28 12.40
C LEU A 74 -9.33 -12.59 13.89
N LYS A 75 -9.94 -11.67 14.65
CA LYS A 75 -10.25 -11.88 16.06
C LYS A 75 -11.24 -13.04 16.29
N LYS A 76 -12.27 -13.19 15.45
CA LYS A 76 -13.20 -14.32 15.52
C LYS A 76 -12.51 -15.65 15.22
N ALA A 77 -11.62 -15.66 14.22
CA ALA A 77 -10.90 -16.85 13.79
C ALA A 77 -9.76 -17.26 14.74
N ALA A 78 -9.28 -16.36 15.60
CA ALA A 78 -8.16 -16.63 16.53
C ALA A 78 -8.41 -17.78 17.52
N GLY A 79 -9.66 -18.14 17.77
CA GLY A 79 -10.04 -19.29 18.61
C GLY A 79 -10.15 -20.61 17.85
N LEU A 80 -9.96 -20.62 16.53
CA LEU A 80 -10.08 -21.83 15.70
C LEU A 80 -8.69 -22.46 15.49
N ASP A 81 -8.64 -23.80 15.59
CA ASP A 81 -7.41 -24.55 15.29
C ASP A 81 -7.31 -24.82 13.77
N ILE A 82 -6.89 -23.80 13.03
CA ILE A 82 -6.81 -23.85 11.57
C ILE A 82 -5.46 -24.45 11.15
N GLN A 83 -5.50 -25.52 10.37
CA GLN A 83 -4.31 -26.19 9.80
C GLN A 83 -4.21 -26.06 8.28
N THR A 84 -5.31 -25.71 7.62
CA THR A 84 -5.33 -25.49 6.17
C THR A 84 -6.23 -24.31 5.85
N ILE A 85 -5.80 -23.44 4.96
CA ILE A 85 -6.61 -22.34 4.43
C ILE A 85 -6.82 -22.58 2.94
N CYS A 86 -8.09 -22.63 2.52
CA CYS A 86 -8.51 -22.75 1.13
C CYS A 86 -9.18 -21.43 0.72
N SER A 87 -8.51 -20.67 -0.13
CA SER A 87 -9.06 -19.50 -0.79
C SER A 87 -9.75 -19.87 -2.11
N LEU A 88 -10.68 -19.04 -2.58
CA LEU A 88 -11.33 -19.24 -3.89
C LEU A 88 -10.37 -19.01 -5.07
N HIS A 89 -9.28 -18.27 -4.84
CA HIS A 89 -8.21 -18.06 -5.83
C HIS A 89 -6.85 -17.95 -5.13
N GLY A 90 -5.80 -18.50 -5.78
CA GLY A 90 -4.49 -18.67 -5.17
C GLY A 90 -4.24 -20.10 -4.66
N PRO A 91 -3.10 -20.34 -4.02
CA PRO A 91 -2.74 -21.67 -3.54
C PRO A 91 -3.50 -22.07 -2.27
N VAL A 92 -3.62 -23.38 -2.03
CA VAL A 92 -3.99 -23.91 -0.72
C VAL A 92 -2.81 -23.73 0.23
N LEU A 93 -3.05 -23.09 1.39
CA LEU A 93 -2.03 -22.79 2.38
C LEU A 93 -2.09 -23.82 3.51
N LYS A 94 -0.98 -24.53 3.73
CA LYS A 94 -0.86 -25.58 4.77
C LYS A 94 0.30 -25.37 5.72
N GLU A 95 1.32 -24.65 5.28
CA GLU A 95 2.56 -24.45 6.02
C GLU A 95 2.69 -23.00 6.43
N ASN A 96 3.36 -22.74 7.55
CA ASN A 96 3.65 -21.39 8.03
C ASN A 96 2.44 -20.42 8.03
N LEU A 97 1.28 -20.91 8.47
CA LEU A 97 0.04 -20.11 8.45
C LEU A 97 0.18 -18.79 9.24
N GLY A 98 1.06 -18.75 10.23
CA GLY A 98 1.38 -17.53 10.97
C GLY A 98 1.88 -16.38 10.10
N PHE A 99 2.63 -16.68 9.05
CA PHE A 99 3.10 -15.67 8.08
C PHE A 99 1.94 -14.97 7.37
N TYR A 100 0.98 -15.73 6.89
CA TYR A 100 -0.18 -15.20 6.16
C TYR A 100 -1.09 -14.38 7.09
N LEU A 101 -1.30 -14.86 8.31
CA LEU A 101 -2.06 -14.16 9.34
C LEU A 101 -1.39 -12.85 9.75
N GLU A 102 -0.07 -12.84 9.94
CA GLU A 102 0.70 -11.62 10.24
C GLU A 102 0.58 -10.58 9.12
N LYS A 103 0.65 -11.01 7.86
CA LYS A 103 0.46 -10.10 6.72
C LYS A 103 -0.92 -9.46 6.73
N TYR A 104 -1.97 -10.25 6.89
CA TYR A 104 -3.34 -9.76 6.98
C TYR A 104 -3.57 -8.85 8.18
N ASP A 105 -2.94 -9.13 9.33
CA ASP A 105 -3.00 -8.27 10.51
C ASP A 105 -2.35 -6.91 10.23
N LYS A 106 -1.13 -6.87 9.66
CA LYS A 106 -0.45 -5.63 9.27
C LYS A 106 -1.25 -4.83 8.24
N TRP A 107 -1.74 -5.47 7.19
CA TRP A 107 -2.49 -4.78 6.15
C TRP A 107 -3.80 -4.18 6.68
N SER A 108 -4.53 -4.93 7.48
CA SER A 108 -5.83 -4.51 8.01
C SER A 108 -5.74 -3.52 9.18
N SER A 109 -4.64 -3.49 9.90
CA SER A 109 -4.32 -2.46 10.89
C SER A 109 -3.60 -1.25 10.29
N TYR A 110 -3.37 -1.25 8.97
CA TYR A 110 -2.66 -0.19 8.24
C TYR A 110 -1.22 0.04 8.72
N GLN A 111 -0.58 -0.98 9.28
CA GLN A 111 0.82 -0.91 9.66
C GLN A 111 1.73 -1.18 8.45
N PRO A 112 2.89 -0.51 8.35
CA PRO A 112 3.88 -0.84 7.33
C PRO A 112 4.43 -2.25 7.57
N GLU A 113 4.78 -2.93 6.49
CA GLU A 113 5.45 -4.23 6.58
C GLU A 113 6.96 -4.08 6.77
N GLU A 114 7.51 -3.06 6.16
CA GLU A 114 8.96 -2.83 6.05
C GLU A 114 9.30 -1.35 6.20
N SER A 115 10.49 -1.08 6.70
CA SER A 115 11.09 0.25 6.61
C SER A 115 11.66 0.47 5.20
N GLY A 116 11.33 1.61 4.60
CA GLY A 116 11.77 1.99 3.27
C GLY A 116 11.00 3.18 2.73
N VAL A 117 11.43 3.70 1.60
CA VAL A 117 10.88 4.91 0.99
C VAL A 117 10.36 4.59 -0.41
N VAL A 118 9.06 4.77 -0.63
CA VAL A 118 8.50 4.79 -1.97
C VAL A 118 8.59 6.21 -2.51
N ILE A 119 9.17 6.39 -3.69
CA ILE A 119 9.26 7.67 -4.38
C ILE A 119 8.40 7.57 -5.64
N ALA A 120 7.22 8.17 -5.59
CA ALA A 120 6.29 8.22 -6.71
C ALA A 120 6.37 9.58 -7.39
N TYR A 121 6.69 9.60 -8.69
CA TYR A 121 6.86 10.85 -9.42
C TYR A 121 6.02 10.92 -10.70
N ALA A 122 5.68 12.15 -11.07
CA ALA A 122 5.16 12.52 -12.38
C ALA A 122 6.11 13.54 -13.03
N SER A 123 6.54 13.28 -14.26
CA SER A 123 7.50 14.14 -14.94
C SER A 123 7.19 14.22 -16.44
N VAL A 124 7.08 15.45 -16.99
CA VAL A 124 6.85 15.68 -18.43
C VAL A 124 8.18 15.81 -19.17
N TYR A 125 9.07 16.67 -18.70
CA TYR A 125 10.34 17.00 -19.36
C TYR A 125 11.58 16.39 -18.71
N GLY A 126 11.40 15.48 -17.74
CA GLY A 126 12.50 14.82 -17.03
C GLY A 126 12.98 15.55 -15.77
N ASN A 127 12.68 16.82 -15.57
CA ASN A 127 13.21 17.60 -14.44
C ASN A 127 12.77 17.06 -13.07
N THR A 128 11.49 16.72 -12.91
CA THR A 128 10.97 16.12 -11.66
C THR A 128 11.50 14.71 -11.47
N ARG A 129 11.66 13.94 -12.55
CA ARG A 129 12.32 12.63 -12.52
C ARG A 129 13.74 12.75 -11.99
N ASN A 130 14.54 13.67 -12.52
CA ASN A 130 15.92 13.88 -12.07
C ASN A 130 16.00 14.22 -10.58
N ALA A 131 15.01 14.96 -10.04
CA ALA A 131 14.94 15.26 -8.61
C ALA A 131 14.58 14.02 -7.78
N ALA A 132 13.64 13.21 -8.26
CA ALA A 132 13.25 11.96 -7.61
C ALA A 132 14.40 10.94 -7.59
N GLU A 133 15.11 10.79 -8.72
CA GLU A 133 16.30 9.94 -8.84
C GLU A 133 17.43 10.44 -7.93
N TYR A 134 17.70 11.74 -7.91
CA TYR A 134 18.71 12.31 -7.01
C TYR A 134 18.39 12.09 -5.53
N LEU A 135 17.12 12.23 -5.10
CA LEU A 135 16.72 11.89 -3.74
C LEU A 135 16.91 10.39 -3.46
N ALA A 136 16.61 9.52 -4.42
CA ALA A 136 16.79 8.08 -4.26
C ALA A 136 18.27 7.74 -4.03
N ASP A 137 19.18 8.33 -4.81
CA ASP A 137 20.62 8.13 -4.67
C ASP A 137 21.11 8.57 -3.27
N VAL A 138 20.70 9.77 -2.82
CA VAL A 138 21.05 10.30 -1.49
C VAL A 138 20.52 9.38 -0.37
N LEU A 139 19.30 8.86 -0.50
CA LEU A 139 18.73 7.93 0.48
C LEU A 139 19.46 6.57 0.48
N GLN A 140 19.83 6.05 -0.69
CA GLN A 140 20.58 4.80 -0.81
C GLN A 140 22.00 4.93 -0.21
N GLU A 141 22.69 6.06 -0.42
CA GLU A 141 23.96 6.36 0.22
C GLU A 141 23.86 6.37 1.75
N LYS A 142 22.69 6.73 2.30
CA LYS A 142 22.37 6.66 3.73
C LYS A 142 21.86 5.28 4.17
N GLY A 143 21.90 4.27 3.31
CA GLY A 143 21.48 2.90 3.62
C GLY A 143 19.96 2.68 3.64
N GLN A 144 19.17 3.63 3.11
CA GLN A 144 17.72 3.46 3.05
C GLN A 144 17.30 2.64 1.84
N LYS A 145 16.34 1.73 2.03
CA LYS A 145 15.69 1.02 0.93
C LYS A 145 14.76 1.98 0.18
N THR A 146 14.92 2.07 -1.13
CA THR A 146 14.11 2.95 -1.98
C THR A 146 13.46 2.18 -3.12
N VAL A 147 12.23 2.57 -3.48
CA VAL A 147 11.52 2.07 -4.67
C VAL A 147 10.99 3.27 -5.44
N LEU A 148 11.33 3.37 -6.73
CA LEU A 148 10.89 4.47 -7.60
C LEU A 148 9.77 4.04 -8.53
N TYR A 149 8.77 4.92 -8.68
CA TYR A 149 7.66 4.75 -9.61
C TYR A 149 7.47 5.98 -10.50
N ASP A 150 7.66 5.79 -11.81
CA ASP A 150 7.15 6.71 -12.82
C ASP A 150 5.65 6.47 -12.99
N LEU A 151 4.83 7.30 -12.38
CA LEU A 151 3.37 7.13 -12.37
C LEU A 151 2.72 7.20 -13.76
N ALA A 152 3.43 7.73 -14.76
CA ALA A 152 2.95 7.76 -16.14
C ALA A 152 3.20 6.42 -16.88
N ARG A 153 4.03 5.52 -16.33
CA ARG A 153 4.49 4.30 -17.01
C ARG A 153 4.42 3.03 -16.17
N CYS A 154 4.26 3.16 -14.85
CA CYS A 154 4.21 1.99 -13.96
C CYS A 154 2.82 1.34 -13.89
N ASP A 155 2.77 0.12 -13.36
CA ASP A 155 1.52 -0.45 -12.84
C ASP A 155 1.13 0.33 -11.56
N LYS A 156 0.06 1.12 -11.69
CA LYS A 156 -0.46 1.94 -10.58
C LYS A 156 -0.90 1.08 -9.39
N ALA A 157 -1.47 -0.10 -9.63
CA ALA A 157 -1.91 -0.97 -8.54
C ALA A 157 -0.73 -1.47 -7.71
N LYS A 158 0.40 -1.78 -8.36
CA LYS A 158 1.65 -2.14 -7.69
C LYS A 158 2.22 -0.96 -6.90
N ALA A 159 2.26 0.24 -7.49
CA ALA A 159 2.73 1.44 -6.81
C ALA A 159 1.90 1.76 -5.55
N VAL A 160 0.56 1.62 -5.63
CA VAL A 160 -0.33 1.77 -4.47
C VAL A 160 -0.05 0.70 -3.42
N ALA A 161 0.07 -0.56 -3.80
CA ALA A 161 0.37 -1.65 -2.87
C ALA A 161 1.71 -1.45 -2.14
N ASP A 162 2.75 -0.98 -2.84
CA ASP A 162 4.04 -0.70 -2.23
C ASP A 162 4.01 0.56 -1.33
N ALA A 163 3.18 1.56 -1.63
CA ALA A 163 2.98 2.67 -0.70
C ALA A 163 2.38 2.22 0.64
N PHE A 164 1.55 1.16 0.65
CA PHE A 164 1.08 0.51 1.88
C PHE A 164 2.12 -0.42 2.51
N ARG A 165 3.03 -0.99 1.74
CA ARG A 165 4.10 -1.87 2.22
C ARG A 165 5.13 -1.11 3.07
N TYR A 166 5.56 0.04 2.60
CA TYR A 166 6.63 0.82 3.22
C TYR A 166 6.11 1.92 4.15
N ASP A 167 6.96 2.35 5.09
CA ASP A 167 6.61 3.33 6.11
C ASP A 167 6.71 4.79 5.65
N ARG A 168 7.36 5.06 4.51
CA ARG A 168 7.60 6.41 3.99
C ARG A 168 7.24 6.52 2.51
N LEU A 169 6.64 7.67 2.15
CA LEU A 169 6.22 7.99 0.80
C LEU A 169 6.70 9.38 0.40
N VAL A 170 7.32 9.50 -0.75
CA VAL A 170 7.64 10.77 -1.40
C VAL A 170 6.77 10.94 -2.63
N LEU A 171 6.12 12.10 -2.73
CA LEU A 171 5.30 12.50 -3.86
C LEU A 171 5.99 13.63 -4.61
N ALA A 172 6.60 13.30 -5.76
CA ALA A 172 7.27 14.27 -6.60
C ALA A 172 6.34 14.66 -7.77
N GLY A 173 5.59 15.75 -7.58
CA GLY A 173 4.50 16.17 -8.46
C GLY A 173 4.78 17.45 -9.23
N ILE A 174 4.07 17.62 -10.34
CA ILE A 174 4.11 18.83 -11.15
C ILE A 174 2.76 19.55 -11.14
N THR A 175 2.82 20.87 -11.19
CA THR A 175 1.64 21.71 -11.42
C THR A 175 1.29 21.68 -12.91
N TYR A 176 0.04 21.34 -13.21
CA TYR A 176 -0.48 21.25 -14.57
C TYR A 176 -1.87 21.85 -14.64
N ASN A 177 -2.08 22.86 -15.47
CA ASN A 177 -3.35 23.60 -15.59
C ASN A 177 -3.89 24.13 -14.25
N GLY A 178 -3.01 24.59 -13.35
CA GLY A 178 -3.41 25.02 -12.00
C GLY A 178 -3.81 23.87 -11.05
N ASP A 179 -3.57 22.64 -11.45
CA ASP A 179 -3.90 21.42 -10.71
C ASP A 179 -2.72 20.44 -10.69
N LEU A 180 -2.90 19.25 -10.12
CA LEU A 180 -1.94 18.16 -10.18
C LEU A 180 -1.97 17.47 -11.56
N PHE A 181 -0.81 17.01 -12.00
CA PHE A 181 -0.75 16.16 -13.17
C PHE A 181 -1.59 14.89 -12.98
N PRO A 182 -2.40 14.47 -13.99
CA PRO A 182 -3.45 13.47 -13.82
C PRO A 182 -3.01 12.15 -13.18
N CYS A 183 -1.84 11.60 -13.53
CA CYS A 183 -1.39 10.34 -12.95
C CYS A 183 -1.05 10.47 -11.46
N MET A 184 -0.52 11.61 -11.00
CA MET A 184 -0.27 11.88 -9.59
C MET A 184 -1.59 11.99 -8.82
N ARG A 185 -2.57 12.75 -9.34
CA ARG A 185 -3.91 12.83 -8.74
C ARG A 185 -4.52 11.45 -8.58
N SER A 186 -4.56 10.67 -9.66
CA SER A 186 -5.14 9.33 -9.66
C SER A 186 -4.42 8.35 -8.73
N PHE A 187 -3.11 8.51 -8.52
CA PHE A 187 -2.36 7.73 -7.55
C PHE A 187 -2.77 8.07 -6.11
N ILE A 188 -2.86 9.37 -5.77
CA ILE A 188 -3.26 9.83 -4.44
C ILE A 188 -4.72 9.43 -4.15
N GLU A 189 -5.63 9.55 -5.11
CA GLU A 189 -7.00 9.04 -4.98
C GLU A 189 -7.01 7.55 -4.66
N GLY A 190 -6.19 6.75 -5.37
CA GLY A 190 -6.02 5.33 -5.08
C GLY A 190 -5.54 5.03 -3.66
N LEU A 191 -4.74 5.90 -3.04
CA LEU A 191 -4.31 5.79 -1.65
C LEU A 191 -5.44 6.17 -0.68
N THR A 192 -6.05 7.34 -0.88
CA THR A 192 -7.05 7.90 0.06
C THR A 192 -8.34 7.09 0.10
N GLU A 193 -8.80 6.56 -1.04
CA GLU A 193 -9.94 5.65 -1.13
C GLU A 193 -9.76 4.35 -0.34
N ARG A 194 -8.51 3.98 -0.04
CA ARG A 194 -8.12 2.78 0.72
C ARG A 194 -7.69 3.06 2.15
N ASN A 195 -8.04 4.25 2.67
CA ASN A 195 -7.71 4.69 4.03
C ASN A 195 -6.19 4.73 4.30
N TYR A 196 -5.39 5.22 3.36
CA TYR A 196 -3.94 5.38 3.56
C TYR A 196 -3.63 6.19 4.80
N GLN A 197 -2.88 5.61 5.73
CA GLN A 197 -2.61 6.18 7.05
C GLN A 197 -1.34 5.58 7.68
N ASN A 198 -0.94 6.11 8.84
CA ASN A 198 0.21 5.64 9.64
C ASN A 198 1.53 5.70 8.86
N ARG A 199 1.75 6.75 8.07
CA ARG A 199 2.94 6.90 7.22
C ARG A 199 3.55 8.28 7.34
N LYS A 200 4.86 8.38 7.07
CA LYS A 200 5.54 9.65 6.84
C LYS A 200 5.48 9.99 5.35
N VAL A 201 5.10 11.21 5.02
CA VAL A 201 4.93 11.68 3.63
C VAL A 201 5.81 12.91 3.40
N ALA A 202 6.54 12.91 2.28
CA ALA A 202 7.36 14.02 1.83
C ALA A 202 6.91 14.49 0.44
N ILE A 203 7.16 15.78 0.14
CA ILE A 203 6.71 16.40 -1.09
C ILE A 203 7.88 17.08 -1.81
N ILE A 204 7.99 16.78 -3.10
CA ILE A 204 8.77 17.55 -4.05
C ILE A 204 7.78 18.10 -5.09
N GLU A 205 7.71 19.42 -5.22
CA GLU A 205 6.85 20.03 -6.22
C GLU A 205 7.67 20.70 -7.33
N ASN A 206 7.15 20.72 -8.54
CA ASN A 206 7.75 21.42 -9.66
C ASN A 206 6.70 22.25 -10.40
N GLY A 207 7.02 23.52 -10.64
CA GLY A 207 6.17 24.44 -11.39
C GLY A 207 6.94 25.72 -11.73
N THR A 208 6.95 26.11 -13.00
CA THR A 208 7.83 27.18 -13.50
C THR A 208 7.52 28.54 -12.88
N TRP A 209 6.25 28.96 -12.80
CA TRP A 209 5.85 30.29 -12.30
C TRP A 209 4.88 30.27 -11.14
N ALA A 210 4.07 29.23 -10.97
CA ALA A 210 3.08 29.10 -9.91
C ALA A 210 3.02 27.65 -9.42
N PRO A 211 4.04 27.16 -8.67
CA PRO A 211 3.99 25.81 -8.11
C PRO A 211 2.85 25.71 -7.11
N MET A 212 1.95 24.74 -7.32
CA MET A 212 0.78 24.48 -6.48
C MET A 212 0.65 23.00 -6.10
N ALA A 213 1.49 22.15 -6.69
CA ALA A 213 1.37 20.70 -6.50
C ALA A 213 1.46 20.32 -5.02
N GLY A 214 2.35 20.92 -4.25
CA GLY A 214 2.50 20.65 -2.82
C GLY A 214 1.23 20.95 -2.02
N LYS A 215 0.63 22.13 -2.23
CA LYS A 215 -0.63 22.51 -1.59
C LYS A 215 -1.78 21.56 -1.94
N LEU A 216 -1.86 21.17 -3.21
CA LEU A 216 -2.92 20.28 -3.70
C LEU A 216 -2.76 18.86 -3.12
N ILE A 217 -1.51 18.36 -3.07
CA ILE A 217 -1.20 17.07 -2.44
C ILE A 217 -1.63 17.08 -0.96
N LEU A 218 -1.24 18.09 -0.19
CA LEU A 218 -1.64 18.24 1.22
C LEU A 218 -3.17 18.24 1.38
N GLY A 219 -3.88 19.00 0.53
CA GLY A 219 -5.34 19.04 0.54
C GLY A 219 -6.00 17.70 0.27
N MET A 220 -5.43 16.87 -0.60
CA MET A 220 -5.97 15.54 -0.89
C MET A 220 -5.85 14.58 0.30
N PHE A 221 -4.91 14.78 1.20
CA PHE A 221 -4.73 13.97 2.41
C PHE A 221 -5.39 14.54 3.66
N GLU A 222 -6.12 15.64 3.57
CA GLU A 222 -6.73 16.32 4.74
C GLU A 222 -7.58 15.38 5.62
N LYS A 223 -8.23 14.39 5.01
CA LYS A 223 -9.07 13.40 5.71
C LYS A 223 -8.31 12.13 6.13
N SER A 224 -7.06 11.99 5.72
CA SER A 224 -6.24 10.82 6.08
C SER A 224 -5.78 10.91 7.52
N LYS A 225 -5.72 9.76 8.21
CA LYS A 225 -5.38 9.71 9.64
C LYS A 225 -3.89 9.41 9.83
N ASN A 226 -3.31 9.97 10.88
CA ASN A 226 -1.96 9.62 11.34
C ASN A 226 -0.91 9.68 10.22
N LEU A 227 -1.02 10.65 9.31
CA LEU A 227 0.05 10.99 8.40
C LEU A 227 0.92 12.07 9.02
N THR A 228 2.23 11.89 8.96
CA THR A 228 3.22 12.88 9.34
C THR A 228 3.88 13.41 8.09
N PHE A 229 3.76 14.70 7.81
CA PHE A 229 4.47 15.32 6.70
C PHE A 229 5.84 15.81 7.17
N THR A 230 6.84 15.74 6.29
CA THR A 230 8.15 16.33 6.51
C THR A 230 8.03 17.86 6.63
N GLU A 231 8.92 18.49 7.41
CA GLU A 231 8.98 19.96 7.51
C GLU A 231 9.47 20.56 6.20
N THR A 232 10.43 19.89 5.56
CA THR A 232 10.98 20.31 4.27
C THR A 232 10.05 19.89 3.13
N THR A 233 9.58 20.88 2.35
CA THR A 233 9.00 20.69 1.01
C THR A 233 9.96 21.27 -0.01
N VAL A 234 10.39 20.47 -1.00
CA VAL A 234 11.30 20.93 -2.04
C VAL A 234 10.50 21.54 -3.19
N SER A 235 10.71 22.83 -3.45
CA SER A 235 10.05 23.56 -4.56
C SER A 235 11.03 23.81 -5.70
N ILE A 236 10.78 23.18 -6.84
CA ILE A 236 11.63 23.28 -8.04
C ILE A 236 10.94 24.17 -9.08
N LYS A 237 11.70 25.07 -9.68
CA LYS A 237 11.23 25.89 -10.80
C LYS A 237 11.91 25.45 -12.09
N SER A 238 11.34 24.46 -12.76
CA SER A 238 11.89 23.77 -13.93
C SER A 238 13.02 22.80 -13.54
N ALA A 239 14.29 23.11 -13.76
CA ALA A 239 15.44 22.26 -13.41
C ALA A 239 15.92 22.50 -11.97
N MET A 240 16.47 21.46 -11.33
CA MET A 240 17.14 21.59 -10.05
C MET A 240 18.36 22.53 -10.14
N ASN A 241 18.53 23.33 -9.10
CA ASN A 241 19.72 24.13 -8.86
C ASN A 241 20.46 23.66 -7.58
N ALA A 242 21.53 24.35 -7.19
CA ALA A 242 22.31 24.00 -6.00
C ALA A 242 21.47 24.05 -4.72
N GLN A 243 20.62 25.07 -4.54
CA GLN A 243 19.73 25.19 -3.38
C GLN A 243 18.76 24.02 -3.29
N ASN A 244 18.17 23.57 -4.42
CA ASN A 244 17.28 22.41 -4.41
C ASN A 244 17.99 21.12 -4.01
N LYS A 245 19.27 20.96 -4.37
CA LYS A 245 20.06 19.82 -3.90
C LYS A 245 20.29 19.84 -2.40
N ASP A 246 20.54 21.01 -1.81
CA ASP A 246 20.67 21.17 -0.36
C ASP A 246 19.32 20.89 0.36
N GLU A 247 18.21 21.33 -0.22
CA GLU A 247 16.85 21.05 0.29
C GLU A 247 16.53 19.54 0.20
N ILE A 248 16.92 18.86 -0.88
CA ILE A 248 16.78 17.40 -1.01
C ILE A 248 17.65 16.68 0.01
N GLY A 249 18.86 17.18 0.29
CA GLY A 249 19.69 16.65 1.36
C GLY A 249 19.01 16.71 2.73
N LYS A 250 18.38 17.84 3.08
CA LYS A 250 17.60 18.00 4.33
C LYS A 250 16.38 17.08 4.34
N LEU A 251 15.65 17.01 3.22
CA LEU A 251 14.51 16.10 3.09
C LEU A 251 14.93 14.64 3.32
N ALA A 252 16.08 14.24 2.80
CA ALA A 252 16.62 12.90 3.00
C ALA A 252 16.96 12.63 4.48
N GLU A 253 17.48 13.62 5.24
CA GLU A 253 17.69 13.49 6.68
C GLU A 253 16.38 13.26 7.44
N GLU A 254 15.31 13.98 7.08
CA GLU A 254 14.00 13.78 7.69
C GLU A 254 13.38 12.41 7.36
N LEU A 255 13.81 11.79 6.26
CA LEU A 255 13.36 10.49 5.80
C LEU A 255 14.23 9.32 6.30
N CYS A 256 15.33 9.58 6.96
CA CYS A 256 16.12 8.57 7.65
C CYS A 256 15.64 8.35 9.08
#